data_4684cd40c68d931fd875613986f89f81
#
_entry.id   4684cd40c68d931fd875613986f89f81
#
_cell.length_a   1.000
_cell.length_b   1.000
_cell.length_c   1.000
_cell.angle_alpha   90.00
_cell.angle_beta   90.00
_cell.angle_gamma   90.00
#
_symmetry.space_group_name_H-M   'P 1'
#
loop_
_entity.id
_entity.type
_entity.pdbx_description
1 polymer ?
#
loop_
_entity_poly.entity_id
_entity_poly.type
_entity_poly.pdbx_seq_one_letter_code
_entity_poly.pdbx_strand_id
1 'polypeptide(L)'
;MTLDELLDAIKDVLLGGGIGAAAILSLLEIAPIKVNPWRAIAKALGRAFNGEVLADLKSVQEAQRRTQNALDKHISDDDEDKAEGHRAAFLTFNTSLLRGELHTQEDFFDAFRHIDKYEAYCREHPGYKNNRATHAISNIGRVYDERLETRDFLGGVTHED
;
A
#
# COMPACT_ATOMS: atom_id res chain seq x y z
N MET A 1 12.23 33.42 -46.99
CA MET A 1 11.16 33.43 -45.99
C MET A 1 11.43 32.25 -45.02
N THR A 2 11.82 32.57 -43.84
CA THR A 2 12.10 31.57 -42.79
C THR A 2 10.81 31.02 -42.21
N LEU A 3 10.88 29.89 -41.51
CA LEU A 3 9.70 29.26 -40.88
C LEU A 3 9.05 30.20 -39.83
N ASP A 4 9.89 31.00 -39.17
CA ASP A 4 9.45 31.95 -38.13
C ASP A 4 8.71 33.16 -38.77
N GLU A 5 9.17 33.67 -39.90
CA GLU A 5 8.48 34.74 -40.67
C GLU A 5 7.13 34.27 -41.20
N LEU A 6 7.00 32.97 -41.53
CA LEU A 6 5.75 32.38 -41.97
C LEU A 6 4.75 32.20 -40.80
N LEU A 7 5.23 31.80 -39.62
CA LEU A 7 4.44 31.64 -38.41
C LEU A 7 3.88 32.97 -37.89
N ASP A 8 4.69 34.04 -37.93
CA ASP A 8 4.25 35.37 -37.52
C ASP A 8 3.22 35.95 -38.50
N ALA A 9 3.41 35.76 -39.81
CA ALA A 9 2.42 36.16 -40.82
C ALA A 9 1.09 35.40 -40.66
N ILE A 10 1.11 34.13 -40.28
CA ILE A 10 -0.11 33.33 -39.98
C ILE A 10 -0.81 33.82 -38.72
N LYS A 11 -0.08 34.19 -37.67
CA LYS A 11 -0.63 34.79 -36.46
C LYS A 11 -1.33 36.11 -36.72
N ASP A 12 -0.71 37.01 -37.47
CA ASP A 12 -1.28 38.32 -37.77
C ASP A 12 -2.57 38.21 -38.59
N VAL A 13 -2.66 37.22 -39.49
CA VAL A 13 -3.85 36.94 -40.29
C VAL A 13 -4.94 36.28 -39.49
N LEU A 14 -4.62 35.43 -38.54
CA LEU A 14 -5.63 34.78 -37.66
C LEU A 14 -6.23 35.77 -36.68
N LEU A 15 -5.46 36.73 -36.19
CA LEU A 15 -5.91 37.76 -35.23
C LEU A 15 -6.61 38.94 -35.90
N GLY A 16 -6.39 39.14 -37.20
CA GLY A 16 -6.90 40.28 -37.96
C GLY A 16 -8.29 40.14 -38.66
N GLY A 17 -9.01 39.03 -38.44
CA GLY A 17 -10.42 38.84 -38.82
C GLY A 17 -10.70 38.78 -40.34
N GLY A 18 -10.94 37.63 -40.84
CA GLY A 18 -12.01 37.36 -41.81
C GLY A 18 -11.67 37.37 -43.34
N ILE A 19 -10.58 37.97 -43.83
CA ILE A 19 -10.30 38.01 -45.28
C ILE A 19 -8.98 37.24 -45.61
N GLY A 20 -8.22 36.88 -44.63
CA GLY A 20 -6.90 36.30 -44.81
C GLY A 20 -6.85 34.80 -45.14
N ALA A 21 -7.90 34.05 -44.86
CA ALA A 21 -7.88 32.60 -45.09
C ALA A 21 -7.86 32.23 -46.57
N ALA A 22 -8.52 33.02 -47.43
CA ALA A 22 -8.52 32.83 -48.89
C ALA A 22 -7.21 33.22 -49.53
N ALA A 23 -6.50 34.25 -49.01
CA ALA A 23 -5.21 34.70 -49.49
C ALA A 23 -4.07 33.71 -49.12
N ILE A 24 -4.16 33.04 -47.97
CA ILE A 24 -3.20 32.02 -47.57
C ILE A 24 -3.32 30.76 -48.42
N LEU A 25 -4.56 30.38 -48.79
CA LEU A 25 -4.79 29.24 -49.68
C LEU A 25 -4.23 29.46 -51.07
N SER A 26 -4.31 30.69 -51.61
CA SER A 26 -3.76 31.03 -52.93
C SER A 26 -2.23 31.12 -52.92
N LEU A 27 -1.58 31.48 -51.81
CA LEU A 27 -0.10 31.48 -51.68
C LEU A 27 0.50 30.08 -51.57
N LEU A 28 -0.28 29.12 -51.11
CA LEU A 28 0.14 27.71 -50.99
C LEU A 28 0.15 26.97 -52.32
N GLU A 29 -0.54 27.48 -53.34
CA GLU A 29 -0.61 26.89 -54.68
C GLU A 29 0.61 27.23 -55.56
N ILE A 30 1.40 28.25 -55.19
CA ILE A 30 2.50 28.78 -56.04
C ILE A 30 3.89 28.23 -55.59
N ALA A 31 4.02 27.62 -54.46
CA ALA A 31 5.29 27.07 -54.00
C ALA A 31 5.37 25.55 -54.18
N PRO A 32 6.40 25.02 -54.88
CA PRO A 32 6.57 23.57 -55.05
C PRO A 32 7.12 22.89 -53.80
N ILE A 33 6.63 23.27 -52.65
CA ILE A 33 7.02 22.65 -51.41
C ILE A 33 6.01 21.55 -51.10
N LYS A 34 6.38 20.29 -51.32
CA LYS A 34 5.64 19.07 -50.96
C LYS A 34 5.56 18.88 -49.44
N VAL A 35 5.19 19.90 -48.70
CA VAL A 35 4.92 19.80 -47.28
C VAL A 35 3.41 19.73 -47.12
N ASN A 36 2.89 18.59 -46.67
CA ASN A 36 1.47 18.44 -46.37
C ASN A 36 1.19 19.23 -45.08
N PRO A 37 0.63 20.46 -45.15
CA PRO A 37 0.42 21.32 -43.98
C PRO A 37 -0.54 20.69 -42.96
N TRP A 38 -1.49 19.88 -43.43
CA TRP A 38 -2.42 19.16 -42.58
C TRP A 38 -1.73 18.16 -41.68
N ARG A 39 -0.64 17.55 -42.16
CA ARG A 39 0.15 16.62 -41.36
C ARG A 39 0.93 17.31 -40.23
N ALA A 40 1.41 18.51 -40.49
CA ALA A 40 2.11 19.34 -39.49
C ALA A 40 1.10 19.84 -38.42
N ILE A 41 -0.05 20.34 -38.86
CA ILE A 41 -1.15 20.78 -37.96
C ILE A 41 -1.68 19.61 -37.12
N ALA A 42 -1.97 18.48 -37.74
CA ALA A 42 -2.43 17.28 -37.02
C ALA A 42 -1.39 16.78 -36.01
N LYS A 43 -0.08 16.88 -36.35
CA LYS A 43 0.99 16.50 -35.44
C LYS A 43 1.17 17.49 -34.29
N ALA A 44 0.97 18.77 -34.52
CA ALA A 44 1.02 19.80 -33.48
C ALA A 44 -0.15 19.72 -32.54
N LEU A 45 -1.37 19.58 -33.04
CA LEU A 45 -2.58 19.35 -32.27
C LEU A 45 -2.50 18.03 -31.47
N GLY A 46 -2.07 16.95 -32.13
CA GLY A 46 -1.89 15.65 -31.43
C GLY A 46 -0.86 15.70 -30.30
N ARG A 47 0.19 16.52 -30.41
CA ARG A 47 1.15 16.71 -29.33
C ARG A 47 0.61 17.56 -28.18
N ALA A 48 -0.17 18.61 -28.50
CA ALA A 48 -0.75 19.47 -27.48
C ALA A 48 -1.79 18.70 -26.64
N PHE A 49 -2.72 17.99 -27.30
CA PHE A 49 -3.73 17.19 -26.60
C PHE A 49 -3.14 15.98 -25.87
N ASN A 50 -2.18 15.26 -26.49
CA ASN A 50 -1.55 14.11 -25.85
C ASN A 50 -0.57 14.51 -24.74
N GLY A 51 0.02 15.72 -24.79
CA GLY A 51 0.95 16.20 -23.76
C GLY A 51 0.27 16.41 -22.41
N GLU A 52 -0.89 17.05 -22.41
CA GLU A 52 -1.67 17.32 -21.21
C GLU A 52 -2.22 16.01 -20.62
N VAL A 53 -2.87 15.18 -21.44
CA VAL A 53 -3.38 13.86 -21.01
C VAL A 53 -2.26 12.95 -20.49
N LEU A 54 -1.08 12.97 -21.10
CA LEU A 54 0.07 12.19 -20.62
C LEU A 54 0.62 12.73 -19.29
N ALA A 55 0.61 14.05 -19.09
CA ALA A 55 1.00 14.66 -17.82
C ALA A 55 0.03 14.29 -16.71
N ASP A 56 -1.27 14.39 -16.99
CA ASP A 56 -2.33 14.00 -16.06
C ASP A 56 -2.26 12.50 -15.72
N LEU A 57 -2.07 11.65 -16.72
CA LEU A 57 -1.91 10.22 -16.51
C LEU A 57 -0.70 9.89 -15.62
N LYS A 58 0.44 10.56 -15.81
CA LYS A 58 1.61 10.41 -14.94
C LYS A 58 1.32 10.86 -13.52
N SER A 59 0.63 11.99 -13.34
CA SER A 59 0.26 12.50 -12.02
C SER A 59 -0.66 11.53 -11.28
N VAL A 60 -1.64 10.95 -11.97
CA VAL A 60 -2.55 9.93 -11.43
C VAL A 60 -1.78 8.66 -11.06
N GLN A 61 -0.88 8.18 -11.92
CA GLN A 61 -0.05 7.02 -11.62
C GLN A 61 0.85 7.24 -10.39
N GLU A 62 1.45 8.43 -10.26
CA GLU A 62 2.25 8.77 -9.09
C GLU A 62 1.41 8.85 -7.82
N ALA A 63 0.22 9.45 -7.89
CA ALA A 63 -0.73 9.49 -6.78
C ALA A 63 -1.16 8.08 -6.37
N GLN A 64 -1.50 7.23 -7.33
CA GLN A 64 -1.86 5.83 -7.09
C GLN A 64 -0.70 5.06 -6.42
N ARG A 65 0.53 5.23 -6.90
CA ARG A 65 1.70 4.59 -6.29
C ARG A 65 1.94 5.05 -4.86
N ARG A 66 1.79 6.36 -4.59
CA ARG A 66 1.90 6.89 -3.22
C ARG A 66 0.84 6.32 -2.30
N THR A 67 -0.40 6.23 -2.77
CA THR A 67 -1.51 5.63 -2.02
C THR A 67 -1.27 4.14 -1.77
N GLN A 68 -0.79 3.39 -2.77
CA GLN A 68 -0.47 1.97 -2.61
C GLN A 68 0.63 1.77 -1.57
N ASN A 69 1.74 2.52 -1.66
CA ASN A 69 2.84 2.42 -0.69
C ASN A 69 2.38 2.80 0.74
N ALA A 70 1.50 3.80 0.88
CA ALA A 70 0.95 4.17 2.17
C ALA A 70 0.04 3.07 2.73
N LEU A 71 -0.77 2.43 1.88
CA LEU A 71 -1.63 1.32 2.25
C LEU A 71 -0.82 0.09 2.67
N ASP A 72 0.21 -0.28 1.88
CA ASP A 72 1.08 -1.41 2.19
C ASP A 72 1.81 -1.19 3.53
N LYS A 73 2.26 0.04 3.77
CA LYS A 73 2.86 0.41 5.06
C LYS A 73 1.85 0.30 6.20
N HIS A 74 0.63 0.81 6.02
CA HIS A 74 -0.42 0.70 7.03
C HIS A 74 -0.79 -0.75 7.36
N ILE A 75 -0.86 -1.62 6.35
CA ILE A 75 -1.11 -3.05 6.55
C ILE A 75 0.02 -3.67 7.37
N SER A 76 1.27 -3.36 7.01
CA SER A 76 2.43 -3.88 7.74
C SER A 76 2.48 -3.40 9.20
N ASP A 77 2.22 -2.11 9.45
CA ASP A 77 2.20 -1.53 10.79
C ASP A 77 1.05 -2.14 11.63
N ASP A 78 -0.16 -2.33 11.05
CA ASP A 78 -1.31 -2.94 11.72
C ASP A 78 -1.08 -4.43 12.06
N ASP A 79 -0.41 -5.17 11.20
CA ASP A 79 -0.08 -6.57 11.46
C ASP A 79 1.00 -6.72 12.54
N GLU A 80 1.98 -5.80 12.61
CA GLU A 80 2.95 -5.73 13.70
C GLU A 80 2.27 -5.39 15.03
N ASP A 81 1.37 -4.40 15.05
CA ASP A 81 0.60 -4.01 16.24
C ASP A 81 -0.29 -5.16 16.75
N LYS A 82 -0.91 -5.94 15.86
CA LYS A 82 -1.65 -7.14 16.24
C LYS A 82 -0.75 -8.20 16.86
N ALA A 83 0.42 -8.43 16.29
CA ALA A 83 1.38 -9.38 16.85
C ALA A 83 1.87 -8.95 18.24
N GLU A 84 2.16 -7.65 18.42
CA GLU A 84 2.49 -7.09 19.74
C GLU A 84 1.32 -7.22 20.73
N GLY A 85 0.08 -7.02 20.29
CA GLY A 85 -1.12 -7.24 21.10
C GLY A 85 -1.25 -8.69 21.55
N HIS A 86 -1.01 -9.65 20.66
CA HIS A 86 -1.00 -11.08 21.00
C HIS A 86 0.14 -11.40 21.99
N ARG A 87 1.32 -10.85 21.77
CA ARG A 87 2.46 -11.00 22.67
C ARG A 87 2.13 -10.46 24.07
N ALA A 88 1.57 -9.28 24.16
CA ALA A 88 1.20 -8.66 25.44
C ALA A 88 0.18 -9.53 26.20
N ALA A 89 -0.80 -10.12 25.50
CA ALA A 89 -1.83 -10.96 26.09
C ALA A 89 -1.23 -12.18 26.79
N PHE A 90 -0.44 -13.01 26.09
CA PHE A 90 0.14 -14.20 26.72
C PHE A 90 1.26 -13.87 27.73
N LEU A 91 1.97 -12.74 27.61
CA LEU A 91 2.91 -12.29 28.64
C LEU A 91 2.19 -11.89 29.93
N THR A 92 1.02 -11.25 29.82
CA THR A 92 0.16 -10.93 30.97
C THR A 92 -0.33 -12.21 31.65
N PHE A 93 -0.78 -13.18 30.84
CA PHE A 93 -1.17 -14.49 31.33
C PHE A 93 -0.01 -15.22 32.02
N ASN A 94 1.18 -15.21 31.43
CA ASN A 94 2.36 -15.78 32.07
C ASN A 94 2.69 -15.10 33.40
N THR A 95 2.48 -13.79 33.50
CA THR A 95 2.71 -13.03 34.74
C THR A 95 1.74 -13.46 35.84
N SER A 96 0.48 -13.73 35.52
CA SER A 96 -0.50 -14.25 36.50
C SER A 96 -0.12 -15.65 36.98
N LEU A 97 0.34 -16.53 36.07
CA LEU A 97 0.87 -17.85 36.44
C LEU A 97 2.06 -17.75 37.42
N LEU A 98 3.00 -16.83 37.17
CA LEU A 98 4.16 -16.59 38.05
C LEU A 98 3.75 -16.05 39.43
N ARG A 99 2.59 -15.41 39.54
CA ARG A 99 2.00 -14.98 40.81
C ARG A 99 1.25 -16.10 41.53
N GLY A 100 1.12 -17.27 40.92
CA GLY A 100 0.40 -18.42 41.48
C GLY A 100 -1.12 -18.30 41.34
N GLU A 101 -1.62 -17.46 40.45
CA GLU A 101 -3.04 -17.35 40.16
C GLU A 101 -3.52 -18.63 39.47
N LEU A 102 -4.71 -19.11 39.87
CA LEU A 102 -5.33 -20.29 39.29
C LEU A 102 -6.15 -19.87 38.06
N HIS A 103 -6.08 -20.70 37.03
CA HIS A 103 -6.75 -20.47 35.75
C HIS A 103 -7.53 -21.69 35.31
N THR A 104 -8.57 -21.46 34.52
CA THR A 104 -9.34 -22.53 33.88
C THR A 104 -8.56 -23.09 32.69
N GLN A 105 -8.94 -24.26 32.23
CA GLN A 105 -8.35 -24.84 31.02
C GLN A 105 -8.58 -23.94 29.77
N GLU A 106 -9.74 -23.27 29.71
CA GLU A 106 -10.10 -22.34 28.65
C GLU A 106 -9.15 -21.12 28.60
N ASP A 107 -8.71 -20.61 29.77
CA ASP A 107 -7.75 -19.50 29.83
C ASP A 107 -6.41 -19.90 29.18
N PHE A 108 -5.96 -21.14 29.39
CA PHE A 108 -4.78 -21.68 28.71
C PHE A 108 -4.97 -21.80 27.21
N PHE A 109 -6.14 -22.28 26.74
CA PHE A 109 -6.43 -22.35 25.30
C PHE A 109 -6.45 -20.97 24.65
N ASP A 110 -6.96 -19.98 25.36
CA ASP A 110 -6.90 -18.59 24.89
C ASP A 110 -5.45 -18.08 24.78
N ALA A 111 -4.64 -18.36 25.81
CA ALA A 111 -3.22 -18.03 25.79
C ALA A 111 -2.47 -18.73 24.63
N PHE A 112 -2.73 -20.02 24.37
CA PHE A 112 -2.15 -20.76 23.24
C PHE A 112 -2.57 -20.18 21.90
N ARG A 113 -3.83 -19.78 21.74
CA ARG A 113 -4.31 -19.11 20.52
C ARG A 113 -3.56 -17.80 20.27
N HIS A 114 -3.26 -17.03 21.30
CA HIS A 114 -2.45 -15.82 21.17
C HIS A 114 -1.00 -16.14 20.78
N ILE A 115 -0.42 -17.19 21.38
CA ILE A 115 0.93 -17.67 21.04
C ILE A 115 1.00 -18.08 19.56
N ASP A 116 0.06 -18.89 19.09
CA ASP A 116 0.02 -19.38 17.71
C ASP A 116 0.00 -18.24 16.68
N LYS A 117 -0.83 -17.22 16.93
CA LYS A 117 -0.92 -16.03 16.07
C LYS A 117 0.37 -15.22 16.09
N TYR A 118 0.96 -15.03 17.25
CA TYR A 118 2.24 -14.35 17.40
C TYR A 118 3.37 -15.09 16.66
N GLU A 119 3.46 -16.41 16.83
CA GLU A 119 4.46 -17.23 16.18
C GLU A 119 4.28 -17.29 14.65
N ALA A 120 3.02 -17.27 14.17
CA ALA A 120 2.72 -17.17 12.74
C ALA A 120 3.32 -15.89 12.17
N TYR A 121 3.07 -14.75 12.81
CA TYR A 121 3.66 -13.47 12.42
C TYR A 121 5.20 -13.51 12.41
N CYS A 122 5.83 -14.08 13.47
CA CYS A 122 7.28 -14.21 13.55
C CYS A 122 7.89 -15.05 12.42
N ARG A 123 7.18 -16.11 11.97
CA ARG A 123 7.62 -16.94 10.84
C ARG A 123 7.59 -16.19 9.51
N GLU A 124 6.58 -15.33 9.33
CA GLU A 124 6.44 -14.51 8.13
C GLU A 124 7.38 -13.31 8.12
N HIS A 125 7.84 -12.86 9.30
CA HIS A 125 8.71 -11.71 9.49
C HIS A 125 10.02 -12.07 10.22
N PRO A 126 10.99 -12.71 9.54
CA PRO A 126 12.23 -13.18 10.19
C PRO A 126 13.10 -12.09 10.85
N GLY A 127 12.90 -10.83 10.44
CA GLY A 127 13.57 -9.67 11.05
C GLY A 127 12.95 -9.22 12.37
N TYR A 128 11.77 -9.70 12.72
CA TYR A 128 11.10 -9.36 13.97
C TYR A 128 11.72 -10.10 15.16
N LYS A 129 11.99 -9.34 16.24
CA LYS A 129 12.69 -9.88 17.42
C LYS A 129 11.74 -10.61 18.37
N ASN A 130 11.65 -11.94 18.26
CA ASN A 130 10.77 -12.77 19.06
C ASN A 130 11.39 -13.43 20.31
N ASN A 131 12.71 -13.36 20.50
CA ASN A 131 13.43 -14.08 21.57
C ASN A 131 13.00 -13.74 23.00
N ARG A 132 12.32 -12.61 23.20
CA ARG A 132 11.81 -12.19 24.52
C ARG A 132 10.55 -12.95 24.97
N ALA A 133 9.88 -13.65 24.08
CA ALA A 133 8.67 -14.41 24.36
C ALA A 133 8.93 -15.89 24.69
N THR A 134 10.05 -16.45 24.25
CA THR A 134 10.35 -17.88 24.31
C THR A 134 10.21 -18.48 25.70
N HIS A 135 10.72 -17.81 26.73
CA HIS A 135 10.64 -18.31 28.10
C HIS A 135 9.22 -18.28 28.67
N ALA A 136 8.43 -17.27 28.31
CA ALA A 136 7.03 -17.17 28.72
C ALA A 136 6.19 -18.27 28.06
N ILE A 137 6.39 -18.52 26.77
CA ILE A 137 5.72 -19.61 26.03
C ILE A 137 6.06 -20.96 26.65
N SER A 138 7.34 -21.22 26.91
CA SER A 138 7.79 -22.46 27.57
C SER A 138 7.18 -22.62 28.96
N ASN A 139 7.11 -21.54 29.75
CA ASN A 139 6.51 -21.61 31.10
C ASN A 139 5.00 -21.88 31.06
N ILE A 140 4.26 -21.24 30.14
CA ILE A 140 2.82 -21.49 29.98
C ILE A 140 2.55 -22.95 29.63
N GLY A 141 3.32 -23.52 28.67
CA GLY A 141 3.21 -24.93 28.31
C GLY A 141 3.51 -25.85 29.49
N ARG A 142 4.59 -25.62 30.20
CA ARG A 142 4.98 -26.41 31.38
C ARG A 142 3.89 -26.40 32.48
N VAL A 143 3.36 -25.20 32.81
CA VAL A 143 2.32 -25.07 33.81
C VAL A 143 1.01 -25.76 33.36
N TYR A 144 0.68 -25.66 32.08
CA TYR A 144 -0.47 -26.39 31.53
C TYR A 144 -0.32 -27.88 31.68
N ASP A 145 0.84 -28.46 31.35
CA ASP A 145 1.10 -29.89 31.47
C ASP A 145 1.02 -30.35 32.94
N GLU A 146 1.58 -29.58 33.89
CA GLU A 146 1.47 -29.84 35.32
C GLU A 146 0.01 -29.86 35.78
N ARG A 147 -0.80 -28.87 35.36
CA ARG A 147 -2.24 -28.80 35.71
C ARG A 147 -3.06 -29.93 35.07
N LEU A 148 -2.65 -30.35 33.86
CA LEU A 148 -3.31 -31.47 33.18
C LEU A 148 -3.03 -32.80 33.91
N GLU A 149 -1.78 -33.03 34.38
CA GLU A 149 -1.41 -34.21 35.14
C GLU A 149 -2.12 -34.29 36.51
N THR A 150 -2.17 -33.16 37.22
CA THR A 150 -2.79 -33.06 38.55
C THR A 150 -4.30 -32.87 38.50
N ARG A 151 -4.87 -32.58 37.32
CA ARG A 151 -6.29 -32.22 37.12
C ARG A 151 -6.75 -31.03 37.99
N ASP A 152 -5.83 -30.07 38.18
CA ASP A 152 -5.97 -28.97 39.12
C ASP A 152 -6.17 -27.62 38.36
N PHE A 153 -7.10 -27.62 37.42
CA PHE A 153 -7.59 -26.38 36.78
C PHE A 153 -8.68 -25.73 37.65
N LEU A 154 -8.71 -24.38 37.63
CA LEU A 154 -9.81 -23.66 38.27
C LEU A 154 -11.16 -24.09 37.65
N GLY A 155 -12.12 -24.49 38.50
CA GLY A 155 -13.43 -24.99 38.05
C GLY A 155 -13.44 -26.44 37.57
N GLY A 156 -12.31 -27.16 37.65
CA GLY A 156 -12.29 -28.62 37.51
C GLY A 156 -13.07 -29.30 38.66
N VAL A 157 -13.88 -30.30 38.33
CA VAL A 157 -14.60 -31.08 39.35
C VAL A 157 -13.54 -31.87 40.11
N THR A 158 -13.23 -31.45 41.35
CA THR A 158 -12.55 -32.32 42.30
C THR A 158 -13.51 -33.44 42.63
N HIS A 159 -13.30 -34.64 42.10
CA HIS A 159 -13.91 -35.85 42.66
C HIS A 159 -13.20 -36.06 44.01
N GLU A 160 -13.83 -35.54 45.08
CA GLU A 160 -13.55 -36.01 46.42
C GLU A 160 -14.12 -37.45 46.50
N ASP A 161 -13.19 -38.42 46.58
CA ASP A 161 -13.50 -39.80 46.99
C ASP A 161 -13.74 -39.88 48.50
#